data_0a4aa4c2b99fe55e45e26ba7b22be16d
#
_entry.id   0a4aa4c2b99fe55e45e26ba7b22be16d
#
_cell.length_a   1.000
_cell.length_b   1.000
_cell.length_c   1.000
_cell.angle_alpha   90.00
_cell.angle_beta   90.00
_cell.angle_gamma   90.00
#
_symmetry.space_group_name_H-M   'P 1'
#
loop_
_entity.id
_entity.type
_entity.pdbx_description
1 polymer ?
#
loop_
_entity_poly.entity_id
_entity_poly.type
_entity_poly.pdbx_seq_one_letter_code
_entity_poly.pdbx_strand_id
1 'polypeptide(L)'
;MNVWDPFDAIIEKTVSSLKKQADNLQKLIAEKIKSSPSLQSKVSRLQEVQGIGEITASSLLGLMPELGSLSDTQAASLAGVAPFNHDSGQFRGQRHIRGGRSQVRSVLYMSALVASRHNPILKALYQRLLAAGKPKKLALTALMRKLIILANRLLKNPNFSLANQDSC
;
A
#
# COMPACT_ATOMS: atom_id res chain seq x y z
N MET A 1 -38.80 -18.25 17.45
CA MET A 1 -37.90 -17.34 18.19
C MET A 1 -36.48 -17.77 17.88
N ASN A 2 -35.73 -16.96 17.15
CA ASN A 2 -34.39 -17.31 16.67
C ASN A 2 -33.41 -17.17 17.85
N VAL A 3 -32.74 -18.26 18.22
CA VAL A 3 -31.79 -18.33 19.36
C VAL A 3 -30.59 -17.38 19.20
N TRP A 4 -30.35 -16.84 18.01
CA TRP A 4 -29.23 -15.96 17.66
C TRP A 4 -29.51 -14.46 17.84
N ASP A 5 -30.74 -14.05 18.10
CA ASP A 5 -31.18 -12.67 18.22
C ASP A 5 -30.37 -11.82 19.26
N PRO A 6 -30.08 -12.33 20.47
CA PRO A 6 -29.29 -11.56 21.44
C PRO A 6 -27.82 -11.44 21.07
N PHE A 7 -27.23 -12.45 20.39
CA PHE A 7 -25.85 -12.41 19.93
C PHE A 7 -25.67 -11.43 18.79
N ASP A 8 -26.61 -11.38 17.86
CA ASP A 8 -26.56 -10.45 16.71
C ASP A 8 -26.60 -8.99 17.20
N ALA A 9 -27.42 -8.66 18.18
CA ALA A 9 -27.48 -7.33 18.78
C ALA A 9 -26.16 -6.93 19.46
N ILE A 10 -25.50 -7.87 20.16
CA ILE A 10 -24.19 -7.62 20.78
C ILE A 10 -23.11 -7.41 19.70
N ILE A 11 -23.10 -8.22 18.65
CA ILE A 11 -22.18 -8.11 17.53
C ILE A 11 -22.36 -6.75 16.83
N GLU A 12 -23.57 -6.37 16.50
CA GLU A 12 -23.85 -5.08 15.85
C GLU A 12 -23.41 -3.90 16.71
N LYS A 13 -23.69 -3.91 18.00
CA LYS A 13 -23.25 -2.88 18.95
C LYS A 13 -21.71 -2.79 19.01
N THR A 14 -21.05 -3.93 19.04
CA THR A 14 -19.57 -4.00 19.08
C THR A 14 -18.98 -3.47 17.77
N VAL A 15 -19.49 -3.89 16.62
CA VAL A 15 -19.06 -3.44 15.30
C VAL A 15 -19.28 -1.92 15.16
N SER A 16 -20.44 -1.42 15.59
CA SER A 16 -20.74 0.02 15.58
C SER A 16 -19.77 0.82 16.46
N SER A 17 -19.47 0.32 17.66
CA SER A 17 -18.50 0.94 18.58
C SER A 17 -17.09 0.99 17.96
N LEU A 18 -16.63 -0.12 17.38
CA LEU A 18 -15.32 -0.21 16.72
C LEU A 18 -15.22 0.74 15.51
N LYS A 19 -16.28 0.84 14.69
CA LYS A 19 -16.33 1.80 13.58
C LYS A 19 -16.20 3.24 14.10
N LYS A 20 -16.95 3.60 15.13
CA LYS A 20 -16.88 4.95 15.74
C LYS A 20 -15.48 5.26 16.29
N GLN A 21 -14.83 4.28 16.92
CA GLN A 21 -13.45 4.45 17.40
C GLN A 21 -12.45 4.62 16.23
N ALA A 22 -12.61 3.84 15.17
CA ALA A 22 -11.79 3.98 13.95
C ALA A 22 -11.94 5.37 13.32
N ASP A 23 -13.18 5.88 13.20
CA ASP A 23 -13.44 7.21 12.65
C ASP A 23 -12.81 8.32 13.53
N ASN A 24 -12.88 8.18 14.85
CA ASN A 24 -12.25 9.12 15.79
C ASN A 24 -10.72 9.11 15.64
N LEU A 25 -10.10 7.93 15.53
CA LEU A 25 -8.65 7.82 15.30
C LEU A 25 -8.23 8.43 13.96
N GLN A 26 -9.03 8.26 12.91
CA GLN A 26 -8.76 8.90 11.62
C GLN A 26 -8.78 10.43 11.73
N LYS A 27 -9.74 11.00 12.46
CA LYS A 27 -9.79 12.45 12.72
C LYS A 27 -8.56 12.94 13.45
N LEU A 28 -8.14 12.25 14.53
CA LEU A 28 -6.94 12.62 15.30
C LEU A 28 -5.67 12.55 14.44
N ILE A 29 -5.55 11.54 13.56
CA ILE A 29 -4.45 11.43 12.61
C ILE A 29 -4.46 12.62 11.64
N ALA A 30 -5.60 12.97 11.07
CA ALA A 30 -5.75 14.11 10.17
C ALA A 30 -5.39 15.43 10.85
N GLU A 31 -5.82 15.65 12.09
CA GLU A 31 -5.45 16.82 12.90
C GLU A 31 -3.94 16.88 13.16
N LYS A 32 -3.34 15.74 13.50
CA LYS A 32 -1.89 15.66 13.71
C LYS A 32 -1.08 15.96 12.43
N ILE A 33 -1.56 15.51 11.29
CA ILE A 33 -0.96 15.83 10.00
C ILE A 33 -1.06 17.32 9.72
N LYS A 34 -2.25 17.92 9.90
CA LYS A 34 -2.48 19.36 9.69
C LYS A 34 -1.63 20.23 10.62
N SER A 35 -1.37 19.79 11.85
CA SER A 35 -0.54 20.54 12.81
C SER A 35 0.96 20.46 12.53
N SER A 36 1.42 19.62 11.59
CA SER A 36 2.83 19.46 11.23
C SER A 36 3.05 19.75 9.75
N PRO A 37 3.60 20.92 9.38
CA PRO A 37 3.86 21.26 7.96
C PRO A 37 4.72 20.23 7.22
N SER A 38 5.69 19.62 7.93
CA SER A 38 6.54 18.57 7.36
C SER A 38 5.74 17.29 7.02
N LEU A 39 4.84 16.86 7.90
CA LEU A 39 3.99 15.70 7.62
C LEU A 39 2.98 16.01 6.51
N GLN A 40 2.40 17.19 6.52
CA GLN A 40 1.46 17.63 5.49
C GLN A 40 2.11 17.63 4.10
N SER A 41 3.32 18.19 3.98
CA SER A 41 4.08 18.17 2.74
C SER A 41 4.34 16.74 2.25
N LYS A 42 4.75 15.83 3.13
CA LYS A 42 4.97 14.41 2.78
C LYS A 42 3.69 13.72 2.34
N VAL A 43 2.56 13.94 3.03
CA VAL A 43 1.26 13.37 2.66
C VAL A 43 0.84 13.89 1.29
N SER A 44 0.88 15.22 1.06
CA SER A 44 0.54 15.82 -0.24
C SER A 44 1.41 15.26 -1.37
N ARG A 45 2.70 15.07 -1.10
CA ARG A 45 3.62 14.49 -2.07
C ARG A 45 3.28 13.06 -2.44
N LEU A 46 2.89 12.23 -1.47
CA LEU A 46 2.44 10.86 -1.73
C LEU A 46 1.12 10.79 -2.49
N GLN A 47 0.21 11.74 -2.25
CA GLN A 47 -1.08 11.83 -2.92
C GLN A 47 -1.00 12.22 -4.41
N GLU A 48 0.16 12.69 -4.89
CA GLU A 48 0.39 12.86 -6.33
C GLU A 48 0.27 11.54 -7.10
N VAL A 49 0.48 10.40 -6.42
CA VAL A 49 0.34 9.07 -7.02
C VAL A 49 -1.13 8.67 -7.05
N GLN A 50 -1.71 8.59 -8.24
CA GLN A 50 -3.08 8.07 -8.39
C GLN A 50 -3.19 6.64 -7.85
N GLY A 51 -4.02 6.48 -6.82
CA GLY A 51 -4.18 5.25 -6.06
C GLY A 51 -3.67 5.36 -4.62
N ILE A 52 -2.94 6.42 -4.26
CA ILE A 52 -2.55 6.73 -2.88
C ILE A 52 -3.43 7.88 -2.37
N GLY A 53 -4.44 7.56 -1.59
CA GLY A 53 -5.26 8.54 -0.88
C GLY A 53 -4.66 8.96 0.46
N GLU A 54 -5.30 9.91 1.16
CA GLU A 54 -4.84 10.45 2.45
C GLU A 54 -4.63 9.36 3.50
N ILE A 55 -5.56 8.42 3.63
CA ILE A 55 -5.45 7.30 4.58
C ILE A 55 -4.25 6.42 4.25
N THR A 56 -4.00 6.14 2.98
CA THR A 56 -2.84 5.35 2.56
C THR A 56 -1.53 6.09 2.83
N ALA A 57 -1.47 7.38 2.48
CA ALA A 57 -0.28 8.21 2.67
C ALA A 57 0.08 8.32 4.16
N SER A 58 -0.89 8.64 5.01
CA SER A 58 -0.70 8.73 6.47
C SER A 58 -0.31 7.38 7.09
N SER A 59 -0.95 6.28 6.65
CA SER A 59 -0.60 4.94 7.11
C SER A 59 0.81 4.54 6.72
N LEU A 60 1.24 4.85 5.48
CA LEU A 60 2.61 4.58 5.04
C LEU A 60 3.64 5.34 5.87
N LEU A 61 3.41 6.63 6.15
CA LEU A 61 4.30 7.44 6.97
C LEU A 61 4.37 6.96 8.43
N GLY A 62 3.24 6.53 9.00
CA GLY A 62 3.18 6.00 10.35
C GLY A 62 3.78 4.60 10.49
N LEU A 63 3.56 3.73 9.50
CA LEU A 63 4.02 2.34 9.52
C LEU A 63 5.45 2.16 8.98
N MET A 64 5.94 3.12 8.18
CA MET A 64 7.29 3.13 7.59
C MET A 64 7.92 4.53 7.71
N PRO A 65 8.29 4.99 8.91
CA PRO A 65 8.88 6.32 9.11
C PRO A 65 10.21 6.51 8.37
N GLU A 66 10.91 5.43 8.03
CA GLU A 66 12.13 5.41 7.22
C GLU A 66 11.89 5.60 5.71
N LEU A 67 10.63 5.66 5.26
CA LEU A 67 10.29 5.85 3.86
C LEU A 67 10.82 7.21 3.36
N GLY A 68 11.52 7.18 2.23
CA GLY A 68 12.26 8.32 1.68
C GLY A 68 13.77 8.29 1.95
N SER A 69 14.25 7.40 2.84
CA SER A 69 15.69 7.19 3.07
C SER A 69 16.20 5.84 2.53
N LEU A 70 15.30 4.96 2.14
CA LEU A 70 15.60 3.59 1.75
C LEU A 70 16.09 3.48 0.29
N SER A 71 16.77 2.36 -0.02
CA SER A 71 16.88 1.89 -1.40
C SER A 71 15.55 1.26 -1.85
N ASP A 72 15.33 1.14 -3.16
CA ASP A 72 14.13 0.53 -3.73
C ASP A 72 13.94 -0.93 -3.26
N THR A 73 15.05 -1.67 -3.15
CA THR A 73 15.04 -3.06 -2.67
C THR A 73 14.66 -3.13 -1.19
N GLN A 74 15.22 -2.25 -0.36
CA GLN A 74 14.89 -2.17 1.07
C GLN A 74 13.42 -1.80 1.28
N ALA A 75 12.91 -0.79 0.55
CA ALA A 75 11.50 -0.39 0.63
C ALA A 75 10.57 -1.56 0.28
N ALA A 76 10.85 -2.28 -0.80
CA ALA A 76 10.07 -3.45 -1.22
C ALA A 76 10.15 -4.60 -0.20
N SER A 77 11.33 -4.85 0.38
CA SER A 77 11.53 -5.93 1.37
C SER A 77 10.82 -5.63 2.68
N LEU A 78 10.96 -4.40 3.21
CA LEU A 78 10.27 -3.98 4.43
C LEU A 78 8.75 -3.96 4.29
N ALA A 79 8.24 -3.59 3.13
CA ALA A 79 6.81 -3.69 2.82
C ALA A 79 6.34 -5.14 2.60
N GLY A 80 7.25 -6.10 2.51
CA GLY A 80 6.94 -7.52 2.29
C GLY A 80 6.38 -7.82 0.90
N VAL A 81 6.81 -7.03 -0.11
CA VAL A 81 6.41 -7.20 -1.52
C VAL A 81 7.60 -7.52 -2.44
N ALA A 82 8.77 -7.75 -1.86
CA ALA A 82 9.91 -8.28 -2.59
C ALA A 82 9.71 -9.78 -2.84
N PRO A 83 9.99 -10.28 -4.06
CA PRO A 83 9.96 -11.71 -4.34
C PRO A 83 11.16 -12.38 -3.67
N PHE A 84 10.91 -13.42 -2.91
CA PHE A 84 11.94 -14.31 -2.39
C PHE A 84 12.14 -15.47 -3.36
N ASN A 85 13.39 -15.77 -3.66
CA ASN A 85 13.77 -16.94 -4.44
C ASN A 85 13.72 -18.16 -3.52
N HIS A 86 13.13 -19.25 -4.02
CA HIS A 86 13.16 -20.57 -3.44
C HIS A 86 13.97 -21.53 -4.31
N ASP A 87 15.11 -21.03 -4.79
CA ASP A 87 15.98 -21.82 -5.65
C ASP A 87 16.93 -22.65 -4.77
N SER A 88 16.96 -23.97 -4.97
CA SER A 88 17.92 -24.87 -4.34
C SER A 88 18.54 -25.79 -5.40
N GLY A 89 19.84 -25.63 -5.63
CA GLY A 89 20.56 -26.40 -6.66
C GLY A 89 19.98 -26.20 -8.06
N GLN A 90 19.54 -27.29 -8.70
CA GLN A 90 18.93 -27.23 -10.04
C GLN A 90 17.41 -26.93 -10.01
N PHE A 91 16.79 -26.88 -8.84
CA PHE A 91 15.36 -26.62 -8.70
C PHE A 91 15.08 -25.11 -8.67
N ARG A 92 14.36 -24.62 -9.68
CA ARG A 92 13.81 -23.26 -9.71
C ARG A 92 12.41 -23.25 -9.13
N GLY A 93 12.29 -22.87 -7.85
CA GLY A 93 11.02 -22.77 -7.17
C GLY A 93 10.18 -21.56 -7.60
N GLN A 94 8.86 -21.60 -7.28
CA GLN A 94 8.00 -20.44 -7.48
C GLN A 94 8.40 -19.33 -6.50
N ARG A 95 8.50 -18.10 -7.01
CA ARG A 95 8.79 -16.92 -6.20
C ARG A 95 7.56 -16.51 -5.40
N HIS A 96 7.70 -16.44 -4.09
CA HIS A 96 6.65 -15.98 -3.18
C HIS A 96 7.09 -14.72 -2.43
N ILE A 97 6.13 -13.86 -2.08
CA ILE A 97 6.38 -12.77 -1.13
C ILE A 97 6.35 -13.34 0.29
N ARG A 98 7.33 -12.94 1.13
CA ARG A 98 7.42 -13.37 2.53
C ARG A 98 7.98 -12.26 3.40
N GLY A 99 7.61 -12.25 4.69
CA GLY A 99 8.13 -11.29 5.67
C GLY A 99 7.60 -9.88 5.47
N GLY A 100 8.33 -8.90 5.94
CA GLY A 100 7.97 -7.50 5.94
C GLY A 100 6.78 -7.16 6.85
N ARG A 101 6.36 -5.90 6.81
CA ARG A 101 5.26 -5.38 7.64
C ARG A 101 3.91 -5.70 7.00
N SER A 102 3.16 -6.64 7.59
CA SER A 102 1.87 -7.09 7.04
C SER A 102 0.85 -5.94 6.92
N GLN A 103 0.85 -5.00 7.86
CA GLN A 103 -0.01 -3.82 7.84
C GLN A 103 0.28 -2.93 6.63
N VAL A 104 1.55 -2.67 6.32
CA VAL A 104 1.97 -1.93 5.11
C VAL A 104 1.49 -2.64 3.85
N ARG A 105 1.66 -3.96 3.81
CA ARG A 105 1.20 -4.78 2.68
C ARG A 105 -0.32 -4.69 2.47
N SER A 106 -1.11 -4.68 3.55
CA SER A 106 -2.58 -4.55 3.48
C SER A 106 -2.99 -3.18 2.92
N VAL A 107 -2.35 -2.11 3.38
CA VAL A 107 -2.58 -0.74 2.89
C VAL A 107 -2.22 -0.63 1.40
N LEU A 108 -1.06 -1.16 1.01
CA LEU A 108 -0.60 -1.17 -0.39
C LEU A 108 -1.52 -2.01 -1.30
N TYR A 109 -2.10 -3.09 -0.80
CA TYR A 109 -3.03 -3.92 -1.57
C TYR A 109 -4.27 -3.12 -2.00
N MET A 110 -4.87 -2.37 -1.08
CA MET A 110 -6.01 -1.52 -1.40
C MET A 110 -5.65 -0.42 -2.40
N SER A 111 -4.49 0.23 -2.22
CA SER A 111 -3.98 1.22 -3.17
C SER A 111 -3.70 0.64 -4.55
N ALA A 112 -3.11 -0.56 -4.62
CA ALA A 112 -2.84 -1.24 -5.88
C ALA A 112 -4.15 -1.61 -6.61
N LEU A 113 -5.18 -1.99 -5.87
CA LEU A 113 -6.50 -2.29 -6.43
C LEU A 113 -7.14 -1.04 -7.06
N VAL A 114 -7.07 0.10 -6.40
CA VAL A 114 -7.54 1.39 -6.94
C VAL A 114 -6.69 1.81 -8.14
N ALA A 115 -5.36 1.77 -8.01
CA ALA A 115 -4.44 2.14 -9.07
C ALA A 115 -4.56 1.27 -10.32
N SER A 116 -4.88 -0.02 -10.18
CA SER A 116 -5.12 -0.92 -11.32
C SER A 116 -6.31 -0.50 -12.20
N ARG A 117 -7.18 0.35 -11.67
CA ARG A 117 -8.38 0.84 -12.38
C ARG A 117 -8.23 2.28 -12.88
N HIS A 118 -7.61 3.13 -12.07
CA HIS A 118 -7.63 4.58 -12.25
C HIS A 118 -6.28 5.17 -12.65
N ASN A 119 -5.15 4.54 -12.32
CA ASN A 119 -3.84 5.04 -12.73
C ASN A 119 -3.47 4.50 -14.12
N PRO A 120 -3.31 5.33 -15.16
CA PRO A 120 -3.09 4.85 -16.53
C PRO A 120 -1.88 3.94 -16.67
N ILE A 121 -0.76 4.30 -16.04
CA ILE A 121 0.52 3.58 -16.13
C ILE A 121 0.40 2.22 -15.41
N LEU A 122 -0.14 2.22 -14.19
CA LEU A 122 -0.28 1.00 -13.40
C LEU A 122 -1.38 0.09 -13.94
N LYS A 123 -2.44 0.65 -14.54
CA LYS A 123 -3.47 -0.11 -15.27
C LYS A 123 -2.87 -0.83 -16.47
N ALA A 124 -2.06 -0.13 -17.28
CA ALA A 124 -1.38 -0.73 -18.43
C ALA A 124 -0.44 -1.86 -17.99
N LEU A 125 0.33 -1.65 -16.92
CA LEU A 125 1.19 -2.69 -16.34
C LEU A 125 0.36 -3.90 -15.87
N TYR A 126 -0.75 -3.65 -15.17
CA TYR A 126 -1.65 -4.70 -14.69
C TYR A 126 -2.19 -5.55 -15.85
N GLN A 127 -2.73 -4.89 -16.88
CA GLN A 127 -3.27 -5.55 -18.07
C GLN A 127 -2.20 -6.36 -18.80
N ARG A 128 -0.99 -5.81 -18.97
CA ARG A 128 0.14 -6.52 -19.57
C ARG A 128 0.50 -7.80 -18.81
N LEU A 129 0.51 -7.76 -17.48
CA LEU A 129 0.79 -8.93 -16.65
C LEU A 129 -0.30 -10.00 -16.78
N LEU A 130 -1.57 -9.60 -16.84
CA LEU A 130 -2.68 -10.52 -17.06
C LEU A 130 -2.63 -11.16 -18.46
N ALA A 131 -2.35 -10.37 -19.49
CA ALA A 131 -2.17 -10.87 -20.87
C ALA A 131 -1.01 -11.87 -20.99
N ALA A 132 0.04 -11.69 -20.16
CA ALA A 132 1.15 -12.65 -20.03
C ALA A 132 0.80 -13.88 -19.15
N GLY A 133 -0.48 -14.12 -18.84
CA GLY A 133 -0.95 -15.29 -18.09
C GLY A 133 -0.65 -15.24 -16.58
N LYS A 134 -0.25 -14.09 -16.02
CA LYS A 134 0.04 -14.00 -14.57
C LYS A 134 -1.26 -13.95 -13.76
N PRO A 135 -1.35 -14.68 -12.63
CA PRO A 135 -2.51 -14.63 -11.73
C PRO A 135 -2.78 -13.21 -11.22
N LYS A 136 -4.06 -12.84 -11.06
CA LYS A 136 -4.50 -11.50 -10.60
C LYS A 136 -3.78 -11.04 -9.32
N LYS A 137 -3.64 -11.93 -8.32
CA LYS A 137 -2.94 -11.61 -7.06
C LYS A 137 -1.46 -11.30 -7.26
N LEU A 138 -0.79 -12.03 -8.17
CA LEU A 138 0.61 -11.79 -8.50
C LEU A 138 0.77 -10.45 -9.24
N ALA A 139 -0.11 -10.15 -10.20
CA ALA A 139 -0.12 -8.86 -10.89
C ALA A 139 -0.34 -7.70 -9.91
N LEU A 140 -1.29 -7.80 -8.95
CA LEU A 140 -1.47 -6.80 -7.90
C LEU A 140 -0.24 -6.65 -7.01
N THR A 141 0.44 -7.74 -6.66
CA THR A 141 1.70 -7.68 -5.88
C THR A 141 2.79 -6.91 -6.62
N ALA A 142 2.88 -7.06 -7.94
CA ALA A 142 3.81 -6.26 -8.74
C ALA A 142 3.47 -4.77 -8.71
N LEU A 143 2.18 -4.40 -8.74
CA LEU A 143 1.72 -3.03 -8.57
C LEU A 143 2.06 -2.47 -7.18
N MET A 144 1.82 -3.27 -6.12
CA MET A 144 2.18 -2.88 -4.75
C MET A 144 3.66 -2.55 -4.62
N ARG A 145 4.52 -3.39 -5.23
CA ARG A 145 5.96 -3.14 -5.27
C ARG A 145 6.30 -1.85 -6.02
N LYS A 146 5.67 -1.59 -7.15
CA LYS A 146 5.87 -0.35 -7.90
C LYS A 146 5.42 0.87 -7.09
N LEU A 147 4.28 0.78 -6.41
CA LEU A 147 3.74 1.86 -5.56
C LEU A 147 4.66 2.22 -4.40
N ILE A 148 5.19 1.24 -3.66
CA ILE A 148 6.06 1.54 -2.51
C ILE A 148 7.43 2.09 -2.95
N ILE A 149 7.99 1.60 -4.05
CA ILE A 149 9.21 2.14 -4.63
C ILE A 149 8.99 3.59 -5.07
N LEU A 150 7.87 3.86 -5.73
CA LEU A 150 7.50 5.20 -6.17
C LEU A 150 7.32 6.15 -4.99
N ALA A 151 6.59 5.74 -3.96
CA ALA A 151 6.42 6.49 -2.72
C ALA A 151 7.77 6.82 -2.06
N ASN A 152 8.68 5.84 -2.01
CA ASN A 152 10.03 6.04 -1.48
C ASN A 152 10.83 7.06 -2.30
N ARG A 153 10.82 6.97 -3.63
CA ARG A 153 11.52 7.90 -4.53
C ARG A 153 10.98 9.32 -4.43
N LEU A 154 9.66 9.48 -4.35
CA LEU A 154 9.00 10.78 -4.19
C LEU A 154 9.41 11.50 -2.90
N LEU A 155 9.50 10.76 -1.80
CA LEU A 155 9.92 11.33 -0.51
C LEU A 155 11.43 11.56 -0.43
N LYS A 156 12.23 10.75 -1.14
CA LYS A 156 13.69 10.84 -1.17
C LYS A 156 14.19 12.02 -1.99
N ASN A 157 13.54 12.30 -3.11
CA ASN A 157 13.96 13.34 -4.03
C ASN A 157 12.82 14.35 -4.26
N PRO A 158 12.91 15.56 -3.72
CA PRO A 158 11.90 16.61 -3.92
C PRO A 158 11.65 16.96 -5.39
N ASN A 159 12.66 16.83 -6.24
CA ASN A 159 12.60 17.14 -7.67
C ASN A 159 12.15 15.97 -8.53
N PHE A 160 11.83 14.81 -7.92
CA PHE A 160 11.35 13.65 -8.66
C PHE A 160 9.94 13.92 -9.19
N SER A 161 9.76 13.84 -10.51
CA SER A 161 8.45 14.01 -11.17
C SER A 161 7.90 12.66 -11.64
N LEU A 162 6.57 12.49 -11.51
CA LEU A 162 5.86 11.32 -12.02
C LEU A 162 5.84 11.25 -13.54
N ALA A 163 6.03 12.38 -14.24
CA ALA A 163 6.07 12.45 -15.70
C ALA A 163 7.27 11.69 -16.33
N ASN A 164 8.33 11.47 -15.57
CA ASN A 164 9.56 10.81 -16.05
C ASN A 164 9.56 9.27 -15.85
N GLN A 165 8.40 8.63 -15.70
CA GLN A 165 8.31 7.20 -15.36
C GLN A 165 8.40 6.23 -16.54
N ASP A 166 8.48 6.71 -17.77
CA ASP A 166 8.53 5.85 -18.97
C ASP A 166 9.89 5.13 -19.16
N SER A 167 10.83 5.32 -18.23
CA SER A 167 12.22 4.83 -18.32
C SER A 167 12.60 3.77 -17.28
N CYS A 168 11.65 3.05 -16.66
CA CYS A 168 11.97 1.97 -15.70
C CYS A 168 11.15 0.72 -15.92
#